data_cc9a0cc0a406071e84c8455b0a0ebaf0
#
_entry.id   cc9a0cc0a406071e84c8455b0a0ebaf0
#
_cell.length_a   1.000
_cell.length_b   1.000
_cell.length_c   1.000
_cell.angle_alpha   90.00
_cell.angle_beta   90.00
_cell.angle_gamma   90.00
#
_symmetry.space_group_name_H-M   'P 1'
#
loop_
_entity.id
_entity.type
_entity.pdbx_description
1 polymer ?
#
loop_
_entity_poly.entity_id
_entity_poly.type
_entity_poly.pdbx_seq_one_letter_code
_entity_poly.pdbx_strand_id
1 'polypeptide(L)'
;ITVRFIELMPFDSHQIWKTGKYYSAANILEDLRKKIKVLSPISGSSTEHHIFKIKGYKGRVAVIPSYTRTLCGKCNRLRITADGKLLNCLYSQQETNIRDAIRQRLSEVTIKDMIREAMGKKMIDGWTAQRQGKEHRESMTQIGG
;
A
#
# COMPACT_ATOMS: atom_id res chain seq x y z
N ILE A 1 16.90 6.50 12.30
CA ILE A 1 15.93 7.14 11.37
C ILE A 1 15.91 6.35 10.07
N THR A 2 14.73 6.15 9.50
CA THR A 2 14.55 5.63 8.14
C THR A 2 13.89 6.71 7.28
N VAL A 3 14.57 7.15 6.23
CA VAL A 3 13.98 8.06 5.22
C VAL A 3 13.21 7.22 4.21
N ARG A 4 11.95 7.55 3.96
CA ARG A 4 11.08 6.84 3.03
C ARG A 4 10.74 7.72 1.84
N PHE A 5 11.06 7.24 0.66
CA PHE A 5 10.63 7.81 -0.62
C PHE A 5 9.43 7.00 -1.11
N ILE A 6 8.34 7.68 -1.42
CA ILE A 6 7.09 7.04 -1.82
C ILE A 6 6.74 7.51 -3.23
N GLU A 7 6.52 6.59 -4.15
CA GLU A 7 5.91 6.95 -5.44
C GLU A 7 4.54 7.60 -5.21
N LEU A 8 4.25 8.61 -6.00
CA LEU A 8 2.96 9.28 -5.99
C LEU A 8 1.85 8.24 -6.29
N MET A 9 0.85 8.19 -5.42
CA MET A 9 -0.28 7.26 -5.57
C MET A 9 -1.41 7.91 -6.38
N PRO A 10 -2.07 7.15 -7.27
CA PRO A 10 -3.11 7.69 -8.15
C PRO A 10 -4.49 7.76 -7.46
N PHE A 11 -4.55 8.41 -6.28
CA PHE A 11 -5.80 8.59 -5.52
C PHE A 11 -6.34 10.01 -5.56
N ASP A 12 -5.72 10.86 -6.35
CA ASP A 12 -6.13 12.24 -6.47
C ASP A 12 -7.01 12.42 -7.71
N SER A 13 -8.23 12.92 -7.53
CA SER A 13 -9.13 13.27 -8.62
C SER A 13 -8.50 14.34 -9.54
N HIS A 14 -7.65 15.19 -9.00
CA HIS A 14 -6.89 16.20 -9.75
C HIS A 14 -5.70 15.59 -10.53
N GLN A 15 -5.40 14.33 -10.29
CA GLN A 15 -4.43 13.53 -11.05
C GLN A 15 -3.09 14.28 -11.25
N ILE A 16 -2.50 14.72 -10.15
CA ILE A 16 -1.20 15.43 -10.14
C ILE A 16 -0.13 14.70 -10.96
N TRP A 17 -0.19 13.37 -11.01
CA TRP A 17 0.71 12.54 -11.82
C TRP A 17 0.54 12.77 -13.34
N LYS A 18 -0.63 13.27 -13.83
CA LYS A 18 -0.79 13.69 -15.23
C LYS A 18 -0.04 14.98 -15.57
N THR A 19 0.41 15.73 -14.57
CA THR A 19 1.15 16.97 -14.78
C THR A 19 2.63 16.77 -15.12
N GLY A 20 3.08 15.55 -15.37
CA GLY A 20 4.48 15.22 -15.64
C GLY A 20 5.39 15.21 -14.40
N LYS A 21 4.84 15.38 -13.21
CA LYS A 21 5.61 15.40 -11.95
C LYS A 21 5.80 14.00 -11.33
N TYR A 22 5.38 12.96 -12.03
CA TYR A 22 5.57 11.59 -11.57
C TYR A 22 7.05 11.20 -11.61
N TYR A 23 7.55 10.66 -10.49
CA TYR A 23 8.91 10.17 -10.37
C TYR A 23 8.88 8.72 -9.85
N SER A 24 9.35 7.79 -10.68
CA SER A 24 9.22 6.36 -10.41
C SER A 24 10.16 5.88 -9.30
N ALA A 25 9.82 4.77 -8.65
CA ALA A 25 10.70 4.11 -7.68
C ALA A 25 12.05 3.71 -8.32
N ALA A 26 12.03 3.35 -9.59
CA ALA A 26 13.27 3.06 -10.35
C ALA A 26 14.16 4.28 -10.46
N ASN A 27 13.60 5.44 -10.85
CA ASN A 27 14.34 6.70 -10.95
C ASN A 27 14.88 7.15 -9.57
N ILE A 28 14.05 7.02 -8.52
CA ILE A 28 14.45 7.31 -7.14
C ILE A 28 15.67 6.46 -6.77
N LEU A 29 15.62 5.15 -7.03
CA LEU A 29 16.73 4.25 -6.73
C LEU A 29 17.97 4.55 -7.55
N GLU A 30 17.83 4.90 -8.82
CA GLU A 30 18.92 5.29 -9.69
C GLU A 30 19.64 6.53 -9.15
N ASP A 31 18.89 7.58 -8.80
CA ASP A 31 19.46 8.80 -8.25
C ASP A 31 20.10 8.60 -6.87
N LEU A 32 19.49 7.76 -6.03
CA LEU A 32 20.11 7.39 -4.77
C LEU A 32 21.44 6.68 -4.97
N ARG A 33 21.55 5.76 -5.95
CA ARG A 33 22.79 5.05 -6.28
C ARG A 33 23.86 5.98 -6.86
N LYS A 34 23.47 6.98 -7.64
CA LYS A 34 24.42 8.00 -8.14
C LYS A 34 25.01 8.85 -7.01
N LYS A 35 24.21 9.18 -6.01
CA LYS A 35 24.62 10.07 -4.89
C LYS A 35 25.24 9.31 -3.72
N ILE A 36 24.90 8.07 -3.50
CA ILE A 36 25.34 7.25 -2.37
C ILE A 36 26.22 6.11 -2.89
N LYS A 37 27.52 6.20 -2.63
CA LYS A 37 28.52 5.25 -3.14
C LYS A 37 28.23 3.78 -2.79
N VAL A 38 27.71 3.52 -1.58
CA VAL A 38 27.38 2.16 -1.12
C VAL A 38 25.99 2.15 -0.50
N LEU A 39 25.05 1.67 -1.29
CA LEU A 39 23.66 1.46 -0.91
C LEU A 39 23.37 -0.04 -0.99
N SER A 40 23.33 -0.72 0.16
CA SER A 40 23.18 -2.17 0.23
C SER A 40 21.73 -2.55 0.56
N PRO A 41 21.08 -3.42 -0.23
CA PRO A 41 19.74 -3.91 0.13
C PRO A 41 19.79 -4.70 1.43
N ILE A 42 18.76 -4.59 2.24
CA ILE A 42 18.58 -5.39 3.43
C ILE A 42 17.71 -6.59 3.05
N SER A 43 18.23 -7.81 3.26
CA SER A 43 17.48 -9.06 3.08
C SER A 43 16.32 -9.14 4.07
N GLY A 44 15.22 -9.77 3.68
CA GLY A 44 13.98 -9.80 4.47
C GLY A 44 13.13 -8.55 4.26
N SER A 45 13.17 -7.98 3.05
CA SER A 45 12.37 -6.81 2.69
C SER A 45 10.90 -7.03 3.04
N SER A 46 10.30 -6.01 3.61
CA SER A 46 8.87 -5.91 3.81
C SER A 46 8.12 -6.08 2.48
N THR A 47 6.91 -6.57 2.56
CA THR A 47 5.97 -6.62 1.42
C THR A 47 5.51 -5.22 0.97
N GLU A 48 6.07 -4.17 1.56
CA GLU A 48 5.63 -2.78 1.37
C GLU A 48 6.66 -1.90 0.69
N HIS A 49 7.95 -2.17 0.89
CA HIS A 49 9.03 -1.29 0.44
C HIS A 49 10.35 -2.04 0.25
N HIS A 50 11.20 -1.47 -0.60
CA HIS A 50 12.60 -1.86 -0.69
C HIS A 50 13.40 -1.05 0.33
N ILE A 51 14.15 -1.72 1.20
CA ILE A 51 14.93 -1.06 2.25
C ILE A 51 16.43 -1.25 2.02
N PHE A 52 17.20 -0.19 2.28
CA PHE A 52 18.64 -0.15 2.05
C PHE A 52 19.38 0.42 3.26
N LYS A 53 20.56 -0.12 3.50
CA LYS A 53 21.55 0.41 4.43
C LYS A 53 22.56 1.27 3.67
N ILE A 54 22.94 2.40 4.25
CA ILE A 54 23.99 3.27 3.75
C ILE A 54 25.26 2.99 4.54
N LYS A 55 26.37 2.66 3.87
CA LYS A 55 27.65 2.41 4.55
C LYS A 55 28.10 3.66 5.31
N GLY A 56 28.48 3.47 6.56
CA GLY A 56 28.94 4.57 7.43
C GLY A 56 27.82 5.31 8.18
N TYR A 57 26.54 4.98 7.93
CA TYR A 57 25.41 5.63 8.60
C TYR A 57 24.59 4.64 9.42
N LYS A 58 24.05 5.10 10.55
CA LYS A 58 23.09 4.32 11.37
C LYS A 58 21.68 4.29 10.76
N GLY A 59 21.37 5.25 9.91
CA GLY A 59 20.07 5.38 9.24
C GLY A 59 19.89 4.40 8.08
N ARG A 60 18.67 4.37 7.56
CA ARG A 60 18.26 3.54 6.43
C ARG A 60 17.49 4.37 5.42
N VAL A 61 17.42 3.89 4.19
CA VAL A 61 16.58 4.43 3.13
C VAL A 61 15.59 3.36 2.70
N ALA A 62 14.34 3.74 2.50
CA ALA A 62 13.31 2.87 1.96
C ALA A 62 12.65 3.52 0.75
N VAL A 63 12.31 2.72 -0.26
CA VAL A 63 11.58 3.15 -1.45
C VAL A 63 10.29 2.32 -1.54
N ILE A 64 9.17 3.01 -1.61
CA ILE A 64 7.82 2.43 -1.66
C ILE A 64 7.28 2.58 -3.08
N PRO A 65 7.23 1.48 -3.87
CA PRO A 65 6.75 1.50 -5.25
C PRO A 65 5.20 1.48 -5.27
N SER A 66 4.59 2.57 -4.84
CA SER A 66 3.13 2.65 -4.66
C SER A 66 2.37 2.61 -5.99
N TYR A 67 2.90 3.25 -7.02
CA TYR A 67 2.28 3.28 -8.35
C TYR A 67 2.64 2.04 -9.17
N THR A 68 3.93 1.73 -9.27
CA THR A 68 4.42 0.56 -10.04
C THR A 68 4.02 -0.77 -9.40
N ARG A 69 3.66 -0.77 -8.11
CA ARG A 69 3.05 -1.91 -7.40
C ARG A 69 3.84 -3.21 -7.50
N THR A 70 5.15 -3.12 -7.63
CA THR A 70 6.03 -4.30 -7.80
C THR A 70 6.00 -5.28 -6.62
N LEU A 71 5.47 -4.86 -5.46
CA LEU A 71 5.35 -5.69 -4.26
C LEU A 71 3.94 -6.23 -4.02
N CYS A 72 2.98 -5.99 -4.93
CA CYS A 72 1.59 -6.40 -4.75
C CYS A 72 1.41 -7.91 -4.63
N GLY A 73 2.12 -8.70 -5.42
CA GLY A 73 2.01 -10.15 -5.42
C GLY A 73 2.40 -10.83 -4.08
N LYS A 74 3.10 -10.12 -3.20
CA LYS A 74 3.47 -10.59 -1.86
C LYS A 74 2.75 -9.81 -0.75
N CYS A 75 1.77 -8.98 -1.08
CA CYS A 75 1.13 -8.09 -0.13
C CYS A 75 0.20 -8.84 0.81
N ASN A 76 0.48 -8.78 2.10
CA ASN A 76 -0.33 -9.37 3.19
C ASN A 76 -1.11 -8.33 4.01
N ARG A 77 -1.23 -7.08 3.52
CA ARG A 77 -1.87 -5.98 4.25
C ARG A 77 -3.38 -6.08 4.20
N LEU A 78 -3.99 -5.77 5.33
CA LEU A 78 -5.39 -5.41 5.50
C LEU A 78 -5.47 -3.98 6.02
N ARG A 79 -6.58 -3.32 5.80
CA ARG A 79 -6.84 -1.96 6.29
C ARG A 79 -8.21 -1.92 6.93
N ILE A 80 -8.35 -1.05 7.92
CA ILE A 80 -9.65 -0.71 8.49
C ILE A 80 -9.83 0.79 8.28
N THR A 81 -10.94 1.17 7.68
CA THR A 81 -11.32 2.57 7.48
C THR A 81 -11.77 3.20 8.79
N ALA A 82 -11.80 4.54 8.86
CA ALA A 82 -12.25 5.26 10.05
C ALA A 82 -13.71 4.94 10.42
N ASP A 83 -14.54 4.58 9.44
CA ASP A 83 -15.93 4.16 9.65
C ASP A 83 -16.09 2.63 9.90
N GLY A 84 -14.96 1.92 10.09
CA GLY A 84 -14.93 0.53 10.56
C GLY A 84 -15.23 -0.53 9.51
N LYS A 85 -14.85 -0.25 8.26
CA LYS A 85 -14.91 -1.23 7.17
C LYS A 85 -13.54 -1.83 6.90
N LEU A 86 -13.49 -3.12 6.63
CA LEU A 86 -12.28 -3.83 6.27
C LEU A 86 -12.06 -3.79 4.75
N LEU A 87 -10.83 -3.44 4.36
CA LEU A 87 -10.34 -3.44 2.99
C LEU A 87 -9.20 -4.45 2.85
N ASN A 88 -9.29 -5.34 1.88
CA ASN A 88 -8.24 -6.31 1.58
C ASN A 88 -7.15 -5.75 0.65
N CYS A 89 -7.40 -4.66 -0.04
CA CYS A 89 -6.45 -3.97 -0.91
C CYS A 89 -6.68 -2.47 -0.90
N LEU A 90 -5.60 -1.69 -0.95
CA LEU A 90 -5.65 -0.23 -1.04
C LEU A 90 -6.45 0.27 -2.26
N TYR A 91 -6.35 -0.48 -3.36
CA TYR A 91 -6.97 -0.14 -4.64
C TYR A 91 -8.34 -0.79 -4.85
N SER A 92 -8.80 -1.61 -3.89
CA SER A 92 -10.11 -2.25 -3.94
C SER A 92 -11.20 -1.29 -3.46
N GLN A 93 -12.36 -1.40 -4.08
CA GLN A 93 -13.59 -0.76 -3.60
C GLN A 93 -14.47 -1.72 -2.79
N GLN A 94 -14.08 -2.99 -2.73
CA GLN A 94 -14.80 -3.98 -1.93
C GLN A 94 -14.51 -3.75 -0.46
N GLU A 95 -15.56 -3.46 0.30
CA GLU A 95 -15.52 -3.19 1.72
C GLU A 95 -16.36 -4.22 2.48
N THR A 96 -15.83 -4.73 3.59
CA THR A 96 -16.56 -5.61 4.52
C THR A 96 -16.84 -4.84 5.80
N ASN A 97 -18.11 -4.63 6.13
CA ASN A 97 -18.51 -3.84 7.29
C ASN A 97 -18.35 -4.65 8.58
N ILE A 98 -17.20 -4.48 9.23
CA ILE A 98 -16.89 -5.14 10.51
C ILE A 98 -17.50 -4.37 11.69
N ARG A 99 -17.59 -3.04 11.59
CA ARG A 99 -18.16 -2.19 12.64
C ARG A 99 -19.56 -2.63 13.03
N ASP A 100 -20.44 -2.81 12.03
CA ASP A 100 -21.84 -3.13 12.31
C ASP A 100 -21.98 -4.56 12.84
N ALA A 101 -21.16 -5.49 12.37
CA ALA A 101 -21.07 -6.84 12.91
C ALA A 101 -20.72 -6.84 14.42
N ILE A 102 -19.72 -6.02 14.81
CA ILE A 102 -19.33 -5.87 16.22
C ILE A 102 -20.44 -5.19 17.04
N ARG A 103 -21.05 -4.14 16.52
CA ARG A 103 -22.15 -3.42 17.21
C ARG A 103 -23.40 -4.29 17.42
N GLN A 104 -23.69 -5.16 16.47
CA GLN A 104 -24.77 -6.15 16.57
C GLN A 104 -24.38 -7.34 17.44
N ARG A 105 -23.19 -7.34 18.04
CA ARG A 105 -22.68 -8.41 18.90
C ARG A 105 -22.69 -9.78 18.23
N LEU A 106 -22.38 -9.83 16.93
CA LEU A 106 -22.21 -11.12 16.26
C LEU A 106 -21.09 -11.92 16.94
N SER A 107 -21.18 -13.25 16.82
CA SER A 107 -20.20 -14.12 17.46
C SER A 107 -18.78 -13.86 16.93
N GLU A 108 -17.78 -14.11 17.77
CA GLU A 108 -16.37 -14.01 17.36
C GLU A 108 -16.06 -14.89 16.14
N VAL A 109 -16.69 -16.06 16.06
CA VAL A 109 -16.56 -16.97 14.92
C VAL A 109 -17.07 -16.31 13.65
N THR A 110 -18.25 -15.71 13.68
CA THR A 110 -18.82 -14.98 12.54
C THR A 110 -17.91 -13.85 12.07
N ILE A 111 -17.37 -13.05 13.00
CA ILE A 111 -16.48 -11.95 12.67
C ILE A 111 -15.17 -12.47 12.04
N LYS A 112 -14.59 -13.55 12.57
CA LYS A 112 -13.42 -14.21 12.00
C LYS A 112 -13.68 -14.71 10.58
N ASP A 113 -14.85 -15.28 10.34
CA ASP A 113 -15.20 -15.78 9.01
C ASP A 113 -15.41 -14.64 8.00
N MET A 114 -16.01 -13.52 8.42
CA MET A 114 -16.08 -12.31 7.59
C MET A 114 -14.70 -11.80 7.19
N ILE A 115 -13.75 -11.80 8.12
CA ILE A 115 -12.37 -11.38 7.84
C ILE A 115 -11.70 -12.36 6.88
N ARG A 116 -11.83 -13.67 7.11
CA ARG A 116 -11.28 -14.72 6.22
C ARG A 116 -11.84 -14.62 4.80
N GLU A 117 -13.15 -14.41 4.69
CA GLU A 117 -13.79 -14.21 3.39
C GLU A 117 -13.25 -12.97 2.67
N ALA A 118 -13.13 -11.84 3.38
CA ALA A 118 -12.54 -10.63 2.82
C ALA A 118 -11.09 -10.86 2.35
N MET A 119 -10.30 -11.63 3.11
CA MET A 119 -8.93 -12.01 2.72
C MET A 119 -8.92 -12.90 1.48
N GLY A 120 -9.81 -13.88 1.39
CA GLY A 120 -9.93 -14.79 0.25
C GLY A 120 -10.31 -14.10 -1.05
N LYS A 121 -10.99 -12.96 -0.97
CA LYS A 121 -11.35 -12.11 -2.13
C LYS A 121 -10.24 -11.16 -2.58
N LYS A 122 -9.05 -11.22 -1.96
CA LYS A 122 -7.93 -10.37 -2.33
C LYS A 122 -7.44 -10.67 -3.74
N MET A 123 -7.37 -9.63 -4.57
CA MET A 123 -6.87 -9.75 -5.94
C MET A 123 -5.37 -10.00 -5.97
N ILE A 124 -4.91 -10.60 -7.07
CA ILE A 124 -3.50 -10.93 -7.27
C ILE A 124 -2.59 -9.70 -7.20
N ASP A 125 -3.09 -8.56 -7.64
CA ASP A 125 -2.39 -7.29 -7.57
C ASP A 125 -3.33 -6.08 -7.47
N GLY A 126 -2.73 -4.91 -7.22
CA GLY A 126 -3.47 -3.66 -7.11
C GLY A 126 -4.02 -3.13 -8.43
N TRP A 127 -3.47 -3.54 -9.58
CA TRP A 127 -3.98 -3.16 -10.90
C TRP A 127 -5.29 -3.88 -11.18
N THR A 128 -5.34 -5.17 -10.90
CA THR A 128 -6.57 -5.98 -11.03
C THR A 128 -7.64 -5.48 -10.07
N ALA A 129 -7.28 -5.19 -8.81
CA ALA A 129 -8.21 -4.63 -7.83
C ALA A 129 -8.80 -3.29 -8.28
N GLN A 130 -7.99 -2.42 -8.88
CA GLN A 130 -8.43 -1.11 -9.37
C GLN A 130 -9.35 -1.22 -10.59
N ARG A 131 -9.05 -2.12 -11.53
CA ARG A 131 -9.90 -2.33 -12.73
C ARG A 131 -11.29 -2.85 -12.42
N GLN A 132 -11.45 -3.58 -11.32
CA GLN A 132 -12.77 -4.08 -10.89
C GLN A 132 -13.63 -3.03 -10.20
N GLY A 133 -13.02 -1.94 -9.74
CA GLY A 133 -13.74 -0.80 -9.18
C GLY A 133 -14.33 0.09 -10.27
N LYS A 134 -15.60 0.49 -10.09
CA LYS A 134 -16.27 1.41 -11.05
C LYS A 134 -15.89 2.87 -10.85
N GLU A 135 -15.43 3.22 -9.65
CA GLU A 135 -15.11 4.59 -9.25
C GLU A 135 -13.68 4.66 -8.69
N HIS A 136 -13.05 5.83 -8.80
CA HIS A 136 -11.77 6.09 -8.13
C HIS A 136 -12.06 6.70 -6.76
N ARG A 137 -11.32 6.25 -5.75
CA ARG A 137 -11.32 6.93 -4.45
C ARG A 137 -10.68 8.31 -4.61
N GLU A 138 -11.30 9.31 -4.03
CA GLU A 138 -10.84 10.70 -4.18
C GLU A 138 -9.63 11.01 -3.30
N SER A 139 -9.50 10.32 -2.17
CA SER A 139 -8.46 10.63 -1.19
C SER A 139 -8.05 9.43 -0.35
N MET A 140 -6.79 9.45 0.11
CA MET A 140 -6.26 8.50 1.11
C MET A 140 -6.99 8.59 2.46
N THR A 141 -7.55 9.73 2.80
CA THR A 141 -8.29 9.91 4.06
C THR A 141 -9.53 9.03 4.16
N GLN A 142 -10.11 8.64 3.02
CA GLN A 142 -11.27 7.73 2.98
C GLN A 142 -10.93 6.28 3.34
N ILE A 143 -9.66 5.91 3.34
CA ILE A 143 -9.20 4.53 3.51
C ILE A 143 -8.28 4.34 4.71
N GLY A 144 -8.31 5.25 5.68
CA GLY A 144 -7.55 5.13 6.91
C GLY A 144 -6.03 5.26 6.68
N GLY A 145 -5.62 6.26 5.93
CA GLY A 145 -4.22 6.62 5.69
C GLY A 145 -3.82 7.87 6.43
#